data_66e3e68a24a7e76676f7640ba9e9bb67
#
_entry.id   66e3e68a24a7e76676f7640ba9e9bb67
#
_cell.length_a   1.000
_cell.length_b   1.000
_cell.length_c   1.000
_cell.angle_alpha   90.00
_cell.angle_beta   90.00
_cell.angle_gamma   90.00
#
_symmetry.space_group_name_H-M   'P 1'
#
loop_
_entity.id
_entity.type
_entity.pdbx_description
1 polymer ?
#
loop_
_entity_poly.entity_id
_entity_poly.type
_entity_poly.pdbx_seq_one_letter_code
_entity_poly.pdbx_strand_id
1 'polypeptide(L)'
;MRVSDLIRVSHGGEIVEGAGLLNGAAFTIHSHIHQARPEVTAAAHAHSIYGKTWSSLGRLLDPLTQDACAFYEDLALLDDYTGVVVSMSEGERLAEALGDKKAIVLQNHGHLTVGESVDEALWWYVTFERSCQAQLMAEAAGNPKPIPHDMAQHTASQIGSTMAGWFSAQPLFDVIMAEQPELLD
;
A
#
# COMPACT_ATOMS: atom_id res chain seq x y z
N MET A 1 12.52 15.34 1.31
CA MET A 1 13.21 14.20 0.66
C MET A 1 13.40 14.57 -0.79
N ARG A 2 14.55 14.30 -1.38
CA ARG A 2 14.90 14.63 -2.77
C ARG A 2 15.33 13.35 -3.47
N VAL A 3 15.43 13.38 -4.80
CA VAL A 3 15.95 12.24 -5.57
C VAL A 3 17.36 11.86 -5.10
N SER A 4 18.19 12.84 -4.77
CA SER A 4 19.55 12.62 -4.21
C SER A 4 19.56 11.94 -2.83
N ASP A 5 18.44 11.89 -2.11
CA ASP A 5 18.33 11.19 -0.82
C ASP A 5 18.01 9.70 -0.99
N LEU A 6 17.73 9.25 -2.21
CA LEU A 6 17.42 7.84 -2.47
C LEU A 6 18.69 6.98 -2.35
N ILE A 7 18.51 5.80 -1.79
CA ILE A 7 19.57 4.79 -1.73
C ILE A 7 19.15 3.56 -2.54
N ARG A 8 20.10 2.97 -3.23
CA ARG A 8 19.93 1.65 -3.85
C ARG A 8 20.58 0.59 -2.96
N VAL A 9 19.79 -0.45 -2.67
CA VAL A 9 20.21 -1.51 -1.75
C VAL A 9 20.19 -2.84 -2.49
N SER A 10 21.23 -3.66 -2.29
CA SER A 10 21.27 -5.03 -2.81
C SER A 10 20.26 -5.93 -2.08
N HIS A 11 19.93 -7.08 -2.65
CA HIS A 11 19.12 -8.10 -1.96
C HIS A 11 19.73 -8.60 -0.63
N GLY A 12 21.05 -8.41 -0.45
CA GLY A 12 21.74 -8.72 0.80
C GLY A 12 21.70 -7.62 1.85
N GLY A 13 21.07 -6.47 1.57
CA GLY A 13 20.99 -5.34 2.50
C GLY A 13 22.17 -4.37 2.44
N GLU A 14 23.05 -4.48 1.43
CA GLU A 14 24.18 -3.57 1.26
C GLU A 14 23.76 -2.34 0.44
N ILE A 15 24.10 -1.13 0.91
CA ILE A 15 23.91 0.08 0.12
C ILE A 15 24.93 0.09 -1.01
N VAL A 16 24.44 0.00 -2.26
CA VAL A 16 25.27 -0.03 -3.47
C VAL A 16 25.36 1.32 -4.17
N GLU A 17 24.43 2.24 -3.86
CA GLU A 17 24.38 3.60 -4.40
C GLU A 17 23.65 4.54 -3.45
N GLY A 18 24.05 5.82 -3.44
CA GLY A 18 23.51 6.84 -2.55
C GLY A 18 24.23 6.90 -1.21
N ALA A 19 23.83 7.84 -0.37
CA ALA A 19 24.38 8.05 0.97
C ALA A 19 23.25 8.19 1.98
N GLY A 20 23.19 7.29 2.96
CA GLY A 20 22.11 7.30 3.96
C GLY A 20 22.18 6.11 4.89
N LEU A 21 21.15 5.98 5.71
CA LEU A 21 20.97 4.83 6.60
C LEU A 21 19.83 3.94 6.07
N LEU A 22 20.09 2.65 6.00
CA LEU A 22 19.08 1.68 5.67
C LEU A 22 18.15 1.45 6.88
N ASN A 23 16.84 1.63 6.70
CA ASN A 23 15.87 1.18 7.67
C ASN A 23 15.69 -0.34 7.53
N GLY A 24 16.21 -1.09 8.51
CA GLY A 24 16.21 -2.56 8.48
C GLY A 24 14.80 -3.16 8.43
N ALA A 25 13.82 -2.58 9.13
CA ALA A 25 12.43 -3.07 9.09
C ALA A 25 11.80 -2.87 7.71
N ALA A 26 11.96 -1.69 7.12
CA ALA A 26 11.50 -1.42 5.75
C ALA A 26 12.18 -2.37 4.76
N PHE A 27 13.50 -2.55 4.85
CA PHE A 27 14.24 -3.46 3.98
C PHE A 27 13.69 -4.89 4.08
N THR A 28 13.47 -5.40 5.29
CA THR A 28 12.94 -6.75 5.51
C THR A 28 11.59 -6.93 4.83
N ILE A 29 10.68 -5.98 4.98
CA ILE A 29 9.35 -6.03 4.35
C ILE A 29 9.49 -6.02 2.82
N HIS A 30 10.12 -4.98 2.28
CA HIS A 30 10.19 -4.75 0.83
C HIS A 30 10.98 -5.84 0.10
N SER A 31 12.13 -6.27 0.63
CA SER A 31 12.96 -7.28 -0.02
C SER A 31 12.26 -8.63 -0.18
N HIS A 32 11.47 -9.06 0.83
CA HIS A 32 10.74 -10.33 0.75
C HIS A 32 9.57 -10.25 -0.24
N ILE A 33 8.87 -9.11 -0.30
CA ILE A 33 7.82 -8.90 -1.31
C ILE A 33 8.41 -9.00 -2.72
N HIS A 34 9.50 -8.27 -3.01
CA HIS A 34 10.13 -8.30 -4.33
C HIS A 34 10.73 -9.66 -4.69
N GLN A 35 11.19 -10.45 -3.69
CA GLN A 35 11.66 -11.83 -3.92
C GLN A 35 10.51 -12.78 -4.22
N ALA A 36 9.40 -12.66 -3.51
CA ALA A 36 8.23 -13.52 -3.69
C ALA A 36 7.45 -13.18 -4.96
N ARG A 37 7.48 -11.92 -5.39
CA ARG A 37 6.69 -11.38 -6.50
C ARG A 37 7.56 -10.55 -7.45
N PRO A 38 8.24 -11.21 -8.41
CA PRO A 38 9.14 -10.52 -9.35
C PRO A 38 8.45 -9.49 -10.25
N GLU A 39 7.13 -9.60 -10.45
CA GLU A 39 6.33 -8.64 -11.23
C GLU A 39 6.08 -7.33 -10.45
N VAL A 40 6.19 -7.34 -9.12
CA VAL A 40 6.05 -6.15 -8.30
C VAL A 40 7.29 -5.29 -8.44
N THR A 41 7.13 -4.14 -9.07
CA THR A 41 8.20 -3.14 -9.23
C THR A 41 8.29 -2.20 -8.03
N ALA A 42 7.16 -1.89 -7.39
CA ALA A 42 7.11 -0.96 -6.28
C ALA A 42 6.18 -1.43 -5.16
N ALA A 43 6.55 -1.07 -3.93
CA ALA A 43 5.71 -1.21 -2.75
C ALA A 43 5.69 0.10 -1.96
N ALA A 44 4.52 0.49 -1.47
CA ALA A 44 4.32 1.70 -0.68
C ALA A 44 3.79 1.34 0.70
N HIS A 45 4.48 1.82 1.75
CA HIS A 45 4.08 1.64 3.14
C HIS A 45 4.44 2.88 3.96
N ALA A 46 3.52 3.32 4.79
CA ALA A 46 3.75 4.34 5.81
C ALA A 46 2.71 4.19 6.95
N HIS A 47 2.97 4.82 8.07
CA HIS A 47 2.06 4.84 9.23
C HIS A 47 1.05 6.01 9.11
N SER A 48 0.33 6.07 8.00
CA SER A 48 -0.69 7.08 7.76
C SER A 48 -1.86 6.97 8.76
N ILE A 49 -2.54 8.07 9.03
CA ILE A 49 -3.47 8.15 10.17
C ILE A 49 -4.63 7.18 10.02
N TYR A 50 -5.29 7.16 8.87
CA TYR A 50 -6.50 6.36 8.68
C TYR A 50 -6.17 4.89 8.43
N GLY A 51 -5.11 4.59 7.67
CA GLY A 51 -4.67 3.22 7.44
C GLY A 51 -4.22 2.51 8.72
N LYS A 52 -3.41 3.17 9.56
CA LYS A 52 -3.04 2.57 10.85
C LYS A 52 -4.20 2.48 11.85
N THR A 53 -5.14 3.47 11.82
CA THR A 53 -6.36 3.39 12.64
C THR A 53 -7.22 2.22 12.20
N TRP A 54 -7.40 2.04 10.87
CA TRP A 54 -8.12 0.92 10.31
C TRP A 54 -7.48 -0.42 10.68
N SER A 55 -6.16 -0.50 10.59
CA SER A 55 -5.43 -1.73 10.90
C SER A 55 -5.63 -2.21 12.35
N SER A 56 -5.94 -1.30 13.28
CA SER A 56 -6.25 -1.66 14.67
C SER A 56 -7.60 -2.37 14.84
N LEU A 57 -8.45 -2.35 13.82
CA LEU A 57 -9.74 -3.05 13.83
C LEU A 57 -9.62 -4.52 13.41
N GLY A 58 -8.49 -4.95 12.83
CA GLY A 58 -8.23 -6.33 12.45
C GLY A 58 -9.20 -6.89 11.41
N ARG A 59 -9.62 -6.07 10.44
CA ARG A 59 -10.56 -6.48 9.39
C ARG A 59 -10.28 -5.83 8.05
N LEU A 60 -10.80 -6.41 6.98
CA LEU A 60 -10.74 -5.86 5.63
C LEU A 60 -11.69 -4.67 5.47
N LEU A 61 -11.45 -3.84 4.43
CA LEU A 61 -12.39 -2.81 4.01
C LEU A 61 -13.64 -3.43 3.41
N ASP A 62 -14.79 -2.82 3.72
CA ASP A 62 -16.03 -3.13 3.04
C ASP A 62 -16.17 -2.29 1.75
N PRO A 63 -16.86 -2.76 0.72
CA PRO A 63 -17.11 -2.00 -0.50
C PRO A 63 -18.19 -0.92 -0.25
N LEU A 64 -17.86 0.11 0.54
CA LEU A 64 -18.80 1.19 0.87
C LEU A 64 -18.80 2.33 -0.15
N THR A 65 -17.71 2.49 -0.88
CA THR A 65 -17.54 3.53 -1.88
C THR A 65 -17.03 2.93 -3.19
N GLN A 66 -17.18 3.67 -4.29
CA GLN A 66 -16.60 3.25 -5.56
C GLN A 66 -15.10 2.98 -5.42
N ASP A 67 -14.36 3.87 -4.78
CA ASP A 67 -12.91 3.75 -4.62
C ASP A 67 -12.50 2.50 -3.83
N ALA A 68 -13.26 2.16 -2.77
CA ALA A 68 -13.02 0.96 -1.97
C ALA A 68 -13.18 -0.33 -2.78
N CYS A 69 -14.01 -0.32 -3.84
CA CYS A 69 -14.16 -1.46 -4.73
C CYS A 69 -12.88 -1.82 -5.48
N ALA A 70 -11.91 -0.91 -5.62
CA ALA A 70 -10.61 -1.23 -6.21
C ALA A 70 -9.89 -2.35 -5.45
N PHE A 71 -10.21 -2.53 -4.16
CA PHE A 71 -9.63 -3.55 -3.28
C PHE A 71 -10.55 -4.75 -3.03
N TYR A 72 -11.71 -4.78 -3.69
CA TYR A 72 -12.69 -5.85 -3.46
C TYR A 72 -12.14 -7.19 -3.95
N GLU A 73 -12.05 -8.16 -3.03
CA GLU A 73 -11.40 -9.46 -3.22
C GLU A 73 -9.90 -9.40 -3.59
N ASP A 74 -9.29 -8.22 -3.49
CA ASP A 74 -7.89 -7.96 -3.82
C ASP A 74 -7.16 -7.26 -2.66
N LEU A 75 -7.53 -7.63 -1.43
CA LEU A 75 -7.00 -7.13 -0.18
C LEU A 75 -6.72 -8.30 0.76
N ALA A 76 -5.53 -8.33 1.33
CA ALA A 76 -5.13 -9.29 2.35
C ALA A 76 -5.18 -8.69 3.76
N LEU A 77 -5.19 -9.54 4.77
CA LEU A 77 -5.07 -9.19 6.17
C LEU A 77 -4.00 -10.07 6.83
N LEU A 78 -3.01 -9.45 7.44
CA LEU A 78 -2.13 -10.10 8.41
C LEU A 78 -2.64 -9.72 9.80
N ASP A 79 -3.39 -10.62 10.45
CA ASP A 79 -4.14 -10.41 11.69
C ASP A 79 -3.34 -10.71 12.97
N ASP A 80 -2.03 -10.81 12.84
CA ASP A 80 -1.11 -11.09 13.94
C ASP A 80 -0.04 -10.00 14.03
N TYR A 81 0.04 -9.34 15.19
CA TYR A 81 1.03 -8.32 15.48
C TYR A 81 2.13 -8.85 16.38
N THR A 82 3.33 -9.02 15.84
CA THR A 82 4.49 -9.57 16.53
C THR A 82 5.54 -8.52 16.93
N GLY A 83 5.21 -7.24 16.76
CA GLY A 83 6.13 -6.13 17.00
C GLY A 83 6.68 -5.52 15.70
N VAL A 84 7.88 -4.93 15.79
CA VAL A 84 8.55 -4.36 14.64
C VAL A 84 9.12 -5.49 13.77
N VAL A 85 8.82 -5.46 12.47
CA VAL A 85 9.29 -6.46 11.50
C VAL A 85 10.80 -6.32 11.30
N VAL A 86 11.59 -7.13 12.01
CA VAL A 86 13.05 -7.09 11.94
C VAL A 86 13.67 -8.44 11.58
N SER A 87 12.91 -9.52 11.67
CA SER A 87 13.40 -10.86 11.33
C SER A 87 13.03 -11.25 9.90
N MET A 88 13.87 -12.06 9.27
CA MET A 88 13.60 -12.59 7.91
C MET A 88 12.30 -13.40 7.87
N SER A 89 12.01 -14.18 8.91
CA SER A 89 10.79 -14.98 8.99
C SER A 89 9.51 -14.14 9.04
N GLU A 90 9.56 -12.92 9.57
CA GLU A 90 8.41 -12.00 9.55
C GLU A 90 8.21 -11.39 8.17
N GLY A 91 9.31 -11.08 7.45
CA GLY A 91 9.24 -10.63 6.06
C GLY A 91 8.64 -11.70 5.13
N GLU A 92 9.08 -12.96 5.29
CA GLU A 92 8.52 -14.11 4.55
C GLU A 92 7.01 -14.27 4.83
N ARG A 93 6.61 -14.25 6.10
CA ARG A 93 5.21 -14.38 6.52
C ARG A 93 4.34 -13.25 5.95
N LEU A 94 4.85 -12.02 5.92
CA LEU A 94 4.13 -10.89 5.34
C LEU A 94 3.97 -11.06 3.82
N ALA A 95 5.02 -11.45 3.11
CA ALA A 95 4.95 -11.69 1.68
C ALA A 95 4.00 -12.85 1.34
N GLU A 96 4.00 -13.92 2.15
CA GLU A 96 3.05 -15.03 2.02
C GLU A 96 1.61 -14.58 2.26
N ALA A 97 1.36 -13.77 3.31
CA ALA A 97 0.04 -13.24 3.62
C ALA A 97 -0.49 -12.29 2.53
N LEU A 98 0.37 -11.47 1.94
CA LEU A 98 0.03 -10.61 0.80
C LEU A 98 -0.43 -11.46 -0.40
N GLY A 99 0.24 -12.59 -0.66
CA GLY A 99 -0.07 -13.47 -1.77
C GLY A 99 -0.06 -12.74 -3.11
N ASP A 100 -1.13 -12.89 -3.88
CA ASP A 100 -1.35 -12.23 -5.17
C ASP A 100 -2.06 -10.88 -5.08
N LYS A 101 -2.39 -10.42 -3.88
CA LYS A 101 -3.17 -9.21 -3.65
C LYS A 101 -2.37 -7.93 -3.89
N LYS A 102 -3.07 -6.84 -4.26
CA LYS A 102 -2.44 -5.52 -4.44
C LYS A 102 -2.22 -4.75 -3.15
N ALA A 103 -2.91 -5.13 -2.08
CA ALA A 103 -2.81 -4.46 -0.80
C ALA A 103 -2.94 -5.45 0.38
N ILE A 104 -2.35 -5.08 1.51
CA ILE A 104 -2.47 -5.83 2.75
C ILE A 104 -2.64 -4.89 3.94
N VAL A 105 -3.57 -5.23 4.82
CA VAL A 105 -3.69 -4.64 6.15
C VAL A 105 -2.78 -5.40 7.11
N LEU A 106 -1.90 -4.67 7.78
CA LEU A 106 -1.01 -5.19 8.82
C LEU A 106 -1.60 -4.79 10.17
N GLN A 107 -2.19 -5.73 10.90
CA GLN A 107 -2.90 -5.44 12.16
C GLN A 107 -2.03 -4.63 13.12
N ASN A 108 -2.61 -3.56 13.71
CA ASN A 108 -1.97 -2.64 14.64
C ASN A 108 -0.71 -1.92 14.10
N HIS A 109 -0.48 -1.94 12.79
CA HIS A 109 0.70 -1.37 12.17
C HIS A 109 0.34 -0.34 11.09
N GLY A 110 -0.44 -0.74 10.10
CA GLY A 110 -0.82 0.11 8.97
C GLY A 110 -1.25 -0.73 7.77
N HIS A 111 -0.98 -0.21 6.58
CA HIS A 111 -1.21 -0.95 5.35
C HIS A 111 -0.01 -0.82 4.39
N LEU A 112 0.05 -1.73 3.45
CA LEU A 112 1.04 -1.73 2.38
C LEU A 112 0.32 -2.02 1.07
N THR A 113 0.77 -1.37 0.01
CA THR A 113 0.28 -1.60 -1.36
C THR A 113 1.43 -1.89 -2.30
N VAL A 114 1.15 -2.63 -3.36
CA VAL A 114 2.14 -3.00 -4.37
C VAL A 114 1.64 -2.64 -5.77
N GLY A 115 2.57 -2.54 -6.72
CA GLY A 115 2.24 -2.25 -8.11
C GLY A 115 3.37 -2.64 -9.07
N GLU A 116 3.02 -2.76 -10.34
CA GLU A 116 3.97 -2.97 -11.44
C GLU A 116 4.72 -1.67 -11.80
N SER A 117 4.32 -0.54 -11.17
CA SER A 117 4.99 0.75 -11.24
C SER A 117 4.91 1.49 -9.91
N VAL A 118 5.79 2.49 -9.73
CA VAL A 118 5.75 3.40 -8.56
C VAL A 118 4.43 4.15 -8.52
N ASP A 119 3.97 4.59 -9.67
CA ASP A 119 2.71 5.33 -9.84
C ASP A 119 1.53 4.51 -9.33
N GLU A 120 1.43 3.27 -9.76
CA GLU A 120 0.38 2.34 -9.36
C GLU A 120 0.39 2.09 -7.85
N ALA A 121 1.56 1.72 -7.29
CA ALA A 121 1.69 1.45 -5.87
C ALA A 121 1.31 2.67 -5.02
N LEU A 122 1.70 3.89 -5.45
CA LEU A 122 1.34 5.15 -4.80
C LEU A 122 -0.17 5.40 -4.89
N TRP A 123 -0.78 5.19 -6.07
CA TRP A 123 -2.22 5.40 -6.24
C TRP A 123 -3.02 4.48 -5.31
N TRP A 124 -2.68 3.21 -5.25
CA TRP A 124 -3.34 2.27 -4.34
C TRP A 124 -3.15 2.68 -2.89
N TYR A 125 -1.96 3.17 -2.52
CA TYR A 125 -1.70 3.62 -1.15
C TYR A 125 -2.61 4.80 -0.76
N VAL A 126 -2.69 5.83 -1.58
CA VAL A 126 -3.53 7.01 -1.34
C VAL A 126 -5.01 6.65 -1.34
N THR A 127 -5.44 5.81 -2.28
CA THR A 127 -6.84 5.37 -2.41
C THR A 127 -7.25 4.53 -1.21
N PHE A 128 -6.37 3.65 -0.73
CA PHE A 128 -6.62 2.84 0.47
C PHE A 128 -6.77 3.72 1.72
N GLU A 129 -5.86 4.67 1.92
CA GLU A 129 -5.90 5.63 3.04
C GLU A 129 -7.22 6.41 3.06
N ARG A 130 -7.66 6.90 1.89
CA ARG A 130 -8.94 7.62 1.75
C ARG A 130 -10.14 6.71 1.97
N SER A 131 -10.08 5.46 1.53
CA SER A 131 -11.14 4.48 1.76
C SER A 131 -11.28 4.15 3.24
N CYS A 132 -10.15 4.00 3.97
CA CYS A 132 -10.15 3.86 5.44
C CYS A 132 -10.81 5.06 6.11
N GLN A 133 -10.46 6.28 5.71
CA GLN A 133 -11.07 7.50 6.23
C GLN A 133 -12.58 7.52 6.00
N ALA A 134 -13.00 7.25 4.78
CA ALA A 134 -14.42 7.27 4.40
C ALA A 134 -15.23 6.23 5.20
N GLN A 135 -14.71 5.03 5.36
CA GLN A 135 -15.40 3.98 6.10
C GLN A 135 -15.47 4.29 7.60
N LEU A 136 -14.38 4.75 8.22
CA LEU A 136 -14.37 5.15 9.63
C LEU A 136 -15.40 6.25 9.89
N MET A 137 -15.49 7.25 9.01
CA MET A 137 -16.46 8.34 9.14
C MET A 137 -17.89 7.86 8.92
N ALA A 138 -18.12 6.98 7.93
CA ALA A 138 -19.46 6.46 7.66
C ALA A 138 -19.98 5.60 8.82
N GLU A 139 -19.13 4.74 9.40
CA GLU A 139 -19.50 3.91 10.56
C GLU A 139 -19.73 4.75 11.83
N ALA A 140 -18.97 5.81 12.02
CA ALA A 140 -19.22 6.75 13.13
C ALA A 140 -20.53 7.54 12.96
N ALA A 141 -20.96 7.76 11.72
CA ALA A 141 -22.23 8.46 11.43
C ALA A 141 -23.46 7.55 11.49
N GLY A 142 -23.29 6.23 11.39
CA GLY A 142 -24.40 5.27 11.43
C GLY A 142 -24.06 3.90 10.87
N ASN A 143 -25.05 3.28 10.23
CA ASN A 143 -24.91 1.95 9.62
C ASN A 143 -24.79 2.10 8.08
N PRO A 144 -23.59 2.18 7.52
CA PRO A 144 -23.42 2.29 6.08
C PRO A 144 -23.93 1.05 5.35
N LYS A 145 -24.38 1.25 4.12
CA LYS A 145 -24.85 0.16 3.26
C LYS A 145 -23.73 -0.22 2.30
N PRO A 146 -23.22 -1.46 2.34
CA PRO A 146 -22.22 -1.91 1.39
C PRO A 146 -22.81 -2.02 -0.01
N ILE A 147 -21.97 -1.82 -1.01
CA ILE A 147 -22.29 -2.10 -2.41
C ILE A 147 -22.47 -3.62 -2.53
N PRO A 148 -23.54 -4.08 -3.22
CA PRO A 148 -23.78 -5.51 -3.41
C PRO A 148 -22.61 -6.20 -4.11
N HIS A 149 -22.37 -7.48 -3.79
CA HIS A 149 -21.26 -8.28 -4.28
C HIS A 149 -21.02 -8.13 -5.80
N ASP A 150 -22.05 -8.41 -6.61
CA ASP A 150 -21.93 -8.36 -8.07
C ASP A 150 -21.51 -6.98 -8.58
N MET A 151 -22.03 -5.93 -7.94
CA MET A 151 -21.67 -4.55 -8.30
C MET A 151 -20.27 -4.16 -7.80
N ALA A 152 -19.87 -4.66 -6.65
CA ALA A 152 -18.51 -4.45 -6.14
C ALA A 152 -17.48 -5.13 -7.05
N GLN A 153 -17.71 -6.37 -7.49
CA GLN A 153 -16.86 -7.07 -8.47
C GLN A 153 -16.84 -6.35 -9.81
N HIS A 154 -18.02 -5.94 -10.31
CA HIS A 154 -18.10 -5.18 -11.56
C HIS A 154 -17.29 -3.88 -11.47
N THR A 155 -17.46 -3.13 -10.39
CA THR A 155 -16.71 -1.88 -10.17
C THR A 155 -15.21 -2.14 -10.04
N ALA A 156 -14.80 -3.18 -9.31
CA ALA A 156 -13.40 -3.59 -9.20
C ALA A 156 -12.78 -3.86 -10.57
N SER A 157 -13.51 -4.53 -11.47
CA SER A 157 -13.03 -4.80 -12.84
C SER A 157 -12.84 -3.53 -13.68
N GLN A 158 -13.55 -2.44 -13.36
CA GLN A 158 -13.47 -1.18 -14.08
C GLN A 158 -12.32 -0.28 -13.60
N ILE A 159 -12.06 -0.25 -12.30
CA ILE A 159 -11.13 0.71 -11.67
C ILE A 159 -9.91 0.06 -11.01
N GLY A 160 -9.89 -1.26 -10.83
CA GLY A 160 -8.85 -1.97 -10.09
C GLY A 160 -7.66 -2.45 -10.93
N SER A 161 -7.57 -2.07 -12.21
CA SER A 161 -6.48 -2.51 -13.09
C SER A 161 -5.19 -1.71 -12.88
N THR A 162 -4.04 -2.32 -13.18
CA THR A 162 -2.71 -1.67 -13.20
C THR A 162 -2.73 -0.36 -14.00
N MET A 163 -3.36 -0.36 -15.19
CA MET A 163 -3.48 0.84 -16.03
C MET A 163 -4.31 1.94 -15.33
N ALA A 164 -5.39 1.58 -14.66
CA ALA A 164 -6.20 2.56 -13.91
C ALA A 164 -5.40 3.18 -12.76
N GLY A 165 -4.62 2.38 -12.04
CA GLY A 165 -3.73 2.85 -10.98
C GLY A 165 -2.67 3.81 -11.50
N TRP A 166 -1.95 3.41 -12.55
CA TRP A 166 -0.93 4.24 -13.18
C TRP A 166 -1.51 5.58 -13.68
N PHE A 167 -2.59 5.54 -14.46
CA PHE A 167 -3.21 6.74 -15.03
C PHE A 167 -3.70 7.71 -13.97
N SER A 168 -4.32 7.18 -12.91
CA SER A 168 -4.90 8.00 -11.84
C SER A 168 -3.85 8.67 -10.94
N ALA A 169 -2.63 8.14 -10.90
CA ALA A 169 -1.52 8.72 -10.16
C ALA A 169 -0.92 9.96 -10.86
N GLN A 170 -1.03 10.08 -12.18
CA GLN A 170 -0.32 11.12 -12.93
C GLN A 170 -0.56 12.54 -12.40
N PRO A 171 -1.80 12.98 -12.09
CA PRO A 171 -2.03 14.31 -11.55
C PRO A 171 -1.35 14.59 -10.20
N LEU A 172 -1.08 13.54 -9.40
CA LEU A 172 -0.37 13.70 -8.12
C LEU A 172 1.10 14.06 -8.36
N PHE A 173 1.73 13.44 -9.35
CA PHE A 173 3.10 13.78 -9.73
C PHE A 173 3.19 15.17 -10.35
N ASP A 174 2.25 15.54 -11.22
CA ASP A 174 2.19 16.88 -11.82
C ASP A 174 2.11 17.96 -10.75
N VAL A 175 1.23 17.77 -9.75
CA VAL A 175 1.07 18.72 -8.64
C VAL A 175 2.34 18.82 -7.82
N ILE A 176 2.93 17.69 -7.37
CA ILE A 176 4.09 17.73 -6.50
C ILE A 176 5.33 18.31 -7.22
N MET A 177 5.53 18.00 -8.50
CA MET A 177 6.61 18.57 -9.30
C MET A 177 6.44 20.08 -9.51
N ALA A 178 5.21 20.56 -9.63
CA ALA A 178 4.93 21.99 -9.76
C ALA A 178 5.11 22.75 -8.45
N GLU A 179 4.72 22.15 -7.32
CA GLU A 179 4.78 22.77 -5.99
C GLU A 179 6.16 22.67 -5.33
N GLN A 180 6.90 21.61 -5.61
CA GLN A 180 8.20 21.29 -4.99
C GLN A 180 9.22 20.82 -6.02
N PRO A 181 9.59 21.67 -6.99
CA PRO A 181 10.53 21.29 -8.06
C PRO A 181 11.91 20.85 -7.55
N GLU A 182 12.30 21.29 -6.34
CA GLU A 182 13.53 20.88 -5.69
C GLU A 182 13.57 19.38 -5.30
N LEU A 183 12.45 18.67 -5.42
CA LEU A 183 12.45 17.22 -5.23
C LEU A 183 13.29 16.48 -6.26
N LEU A 184 13.49 17.07 -7.45
CA LEU A 184 14.25 16.47 -8.55
C LEU A 184 15.77 16.64 -8.38
N ASP A 185 16.23 17.46 -7.43
CA ASP A 185 17.66 17.65 -7.09
C ASP A 185 18.14 16.44 -6.22
#